data_37b679f46bfe0615b13a24aac3af8bec
#
_entry.id   37b679f46bfe0615b13a24aac3af8bec
#
_cell.length_a   1.000
_cell.length_b   1.000
_cell.length_c   1.000
_cell.angle_alpha   90.00
_cell.angle_beta   90.00
_cell.angle_gamma   90.00
#
_symmetry.space_group_name_H-M   'P 1'
#
loop_
_entity.id
_entity.type
_entity.pdbx_description
1 polymer ?
#
loop_
_entity_poly.entity_id
_entity_poly.type
_entity_poly.pdbx_seq_one_letter_code
_entity_poly.pdbx_strand_id
1 'polypeptide(L)'
;MALPFLDFPEAFDASECEAILALAARETLEPATVWNGAANHVDARTRQAERCYWPRDWETDWIYQRLDTLFAEAAVRFETEVDPVFEDIQFVRYCAGAHFQTWHSDAGVDRYEERRISVSVELSDADDYEGGVLEIAPAMGLVRTLPRGGGRLFRSRMIHRVTPVTRGIRHALVAWTGKRG
;
A
#
# COMPACT_ATOMS: atom_id res chain seq x y z
N MET A 1 -22.95 -5.66 -8.69
CA MET A 1 -21.54 -5.96 -9.04
C MET A 1 -20.67 -5.37 -7.95
N ALA A 2 -19.88 -6.16 -7.25
CA ALA A 2 -19.03 -5.67 -6.15
C ALA A 2 -18.00 -4.67 -6.70
N LEU A 3 -17.76 -3.59 -5.96
CA LEU A 3 -16.76 -2.60 -6.32
C LEU A 3 -15.36 -3.24 -6.28
N PRO A 4 -14.51 -3.04 -7.29
CA PRO A 4 -13.17 -3.60 -7.31
C PRO A 4 -12.25 -2.95 -6.28
N PHE A 5 -12.48 -1.68 -5.96
CA PHE A 5 -11.76 -0.91 -4.95
C PHE A 5 -12.62 0.25 -4.44
N LEU A 6 -12.18 0.88 -3.37
CA LEU A 6 -12.74 2.09 -2.79
C LEU A 6 -11.65 3.15 -2.71
N ASP A 7 -11.97 4.35 -3.18
CA ASP A 7 -11.08 5.50 -3.10
C ASP A 7 -11.54 6.45 -1.98
N PHE A 8 -10.59 6.84 -1.15
CA PHE A 8 -10.73 7.83 -0.09
C PHE A 8 -9.77 8.99 -0.41
N PRO A 9 -10.23 10.05 -1.12
CA PRO A 9 -9.34 11.11 -1.60
C PRO A 9 -8.61 11.88 -0.49
N GLU A 10 -9.15 11.85 0.71
CA GLU A 10 -8.63 12.53 1.90
C GLU A 10 -8.44 11.53 3.06
N ALA A 11 -7.82 10.37 2.78
CA ALA A 11 -7.51 9.38 3.80
C ALA A 11 -6.55 9.95 4.86
N PHE A 12 -5.59 10.76 4.41
CA PHE A 12 -4.69 11.57 5.24
C PHE A 12 -4.67 13.00 4.71
N ASP A 13 -4.54 13.98 5.61
CA ASP A 13 -4.37 15.37 5.19
C ASP A 13 -2.89 15.68 4.83
N ALA A 14 -2.63 16.89 4.35
CA ALA A 14 -1.29 17.29 3.91
C ALA A 14 -0.28 17.27 5.05
N SER A 15 -0.66 17.68 6.26
CA SER A 15 0.23 17.71 7.43
C SER A 15 0.53 16.29 7.93
N GLU A 16 -0.43 15.39 7.87
CA GLU A 16 -0.27 13.97 8.16
C GLU A 16 0.70 13.31 7.15
N CYS A 17 0.57 13.62 5.86
CA CYS A 17 1.50 13.15 4.84
C CYS A 17 2.94 13.65 5.09
N GLU A 18 3.10 14.92 5.47
CA GLU A 18 4.41 15.49 5.83
C GLU A 18 5.01 14.78 7.05
N ALA A 19 4.19 14.51 8.08
CA ALA A 19 4.63 13.78 9.26
C ALA A 19 5.10 12.36 8.91
N ILE A 20 4.39 11.64 8.04
CA ILE A 20 4.80 10.31 7.55
C ILE A 20 6.12 10.39 6.78
N LEU A 21 6.27 11.36 5.88
CA LEU A 21 7.52 11.55 5.14
C LEU A 21 8.69 11.92 6.05
N ALA A 22 8.45 12.72 7.10
CA ALA A 22 9.46 13.06 8.11
C ALA A 22 9.89 11.83 8.93
N LEU A 23 8.97 10.92 9.27
CA LEU A 23 9.31 9.62 9.87
C LEU A 23 10.22 8.82 8.93
N ALA A 24 9.82 8.69 7.66
CA ALA A 24 10.58 7.94 6.66
C ALA A 24 11.99 8.50 6.41
N ALA A 25 12.16 9.82 6.50
CA ALA A 25 13.47 10.48 6.33
C ALA A 25 14.49 10.12 7.42
N ARG A 26 14.05 9.58 8.55
CA ARG A 26 14.91 9.11 9.66
C ARG A 26 15.31 7.64 9.51
N GLU A 27 14.67 6.92 8.59
CA GLU A 27 14.85 5.49 8.41
C GLU A 27 15.93 5.15 7.37
N THR A 28 16.55 4.00 7.57
CA THR A 28 17.33 3.36 6.51
C THR A 28 16.40 2.51 5.67
N LEU A 29 16.20 2.91 4.41
CA LEU A 29 15.38 2.14 3.50
C LEU A 29 16.16 0.96 2.94
N GLU A 30 15.53 -0.19 2.89
CA GLU A 30 16.09 -1.44 2.35
C GLU A 30 15.44 -1.80 1.00
N PRO A 31 16.14 -2.54 0.12
CA PRO A 31 15.53 -3.09 -1.07
C PRO A 31 14.28 -3.89 -0.72
N ALA A 32 13.18 -3.63 -1.44
CA ALA A 32 11.94 -4.36 -1.25
C ALA A 32 12.08 -5.82 -1.71
N THR A 33 11.48 -6.72 -0.95
CA THR A 33 11.52 -8.17 -1.21
C THR A 33 10.20 -8.67 -1.78
N VAL A 34 10.23 -9.86 -2.36
CA VAL A 34 9.08 -10.66 -2.77
C VAL A 34 9.13 -12.02 -2.09
N TRP A 35 7.95 -12.61 -1.85
CA TRP A 35 7.82 -13.94 -1.28
C TRP A 35 7.81 -14.99 -2.40
N ASN A 36 8.65 -16.04 -2.29
CA ASN A 36 8.76 -17.10 -3.29
C ASN A 36 8.11 -18.43 -2.86
N GLY A 37 7.32 -18.42 -1.78
CA GLY A 37 6.72 -19.62 -1.21
C GLY A 37 7.55 -20.25 -0.06
N ALA A 38 8.79 -19.81 0.13
CA ALA A 38 9.68 -20.30 1.18
C ALA A 38 10.35 -19.18 1.98
N ALA A 39 10.77 -18.12 1.31
CA ALA A 39 11.47 -16.98 1.93
C ALA A 39 11.23 -15.67 1.17
N ASN A 40 11.44 -14.56 1.87
CA ASN A 40 11.56 -13.25 1.24
C ASN A 40 12.93 -13.13 0.56
N HIS A 41 12.97 -12.65 -0.68
CA HIS A 41 14.19 -12.38 -1.43
C HIS A 41 14.05 -11.16 -2.32
N VAL A 42 15.15 -10.55 -2.72
CA VAL A 42 15.17 -9.43 -3.68
C VAL A 42 15.11 -10.00 -5.09
N ASP A 43 14.12 -9.59 -5.87
CA ASP A 43 14.03 -9.86 -7.32
C ASP A 43 13.63 -8.58 -8.05
N ALA A 44 14.61 -7.85 -8.55
CA ALA A 44 14.40 -6.57 -9.23
C ALA A 44 13.57 -6.68 -10.54
N ARG A 45 13.41 -7.86 -11.12
CA ARG A 45 12.53 -8.06 -12.27
C ARG A 45 11.05 -8.07 -11.86
N THR A 46 10.77 -8.55 -10.66
CA THR A 46 9.42 -8.60 -10.09
C THR A 46 9.09 -7.30 -9.38
N ARG A 47 9.98 -6.86 -8.48
CA ARG A 47 9.82 -5.66 -7.67
C ARG A 47 11.16 -4.94 -7.50
N GLN A 48 11.20 -3.69 -7.91
CA GLN A 48 12.31 -2.78 -7.69
C GLN A 48 11.77 -1.55 -6.93
N ALA A 49 12.02 -1.49 -5.65
CA ALA A 49 11.61 -0.40 -4.76
C ALA A 49 12.44 -0.47 -3.48
N GLU A 50 12.37 0.59 -2.68
CA GLU A 50 12.96 0.63 -1.34
C GLU A 50 11.86 0.79 -0.31
N ARG A 51 12.03 0.24 0.88
CA ARG A 51 11.03 0.23 1.92
C ARG A 51 11.60 0.24 3.33
N CYS A 52 10.78 0.64 4.28
CA CYS A 52 10.91 0.29 5.69
C CYS A 52 9.56 -0.15 6.25
N TYR A 53 9.58 -0.75 7.44
CA TYR A 53 8.39 -1.14 8.18
C TYR A 53 8.36 -0.42 9.51
N TRP A 54 7.17 -0.03 9.93
CA TRP A 54 6.94 0.56 11.24
C TRP A 54 5.95 -0.30 12.03
N PRO A 55 6.37 -0.79 13.21
CA PRO A 55 5.44 -1.41 14.15
C PRO A 55 4.49 -0.36 14.73
N ARG A 56 3.42 -0.81 15.35
CA ARG A 56 2.52 0.05 16.11
C ARG A 56 3.17 0.40 17.43
N ASP A 57 3.60 1.65 17.59
CA ASP A 57 4.20 2.20 18.80
C ASP A 57 3.70 3.64 19.05
N TRP A 58 4.27 4.34 20.01
CA TRP A 58 3.85 5.68 20.39
C TRP A 58 4.03 6.74 19.28
N GLU A 59 4.97 6.56 18.36
CA GLU A 59 5.18 7.48 17.22
C GLU A 59 4.21 7.20 16.07
N THR A 60 3.84 5.95 15.87
CA THR A 60 3.09 5.48 14.70
C THR A 60 1.62 5.18 14.99
N ASP A 61 1.22 5.10 16.26
CA ASP A 61 -0.15 4.71 16.66
C ASP A 61 -1.25 5.56 16.01
N TRP A 62 -1.01 6.85 15.81
CA TRP A 62 -1.96 7.73 15.12
C TRP A 62 -2.19 7.35 13.66
N ILE A 63 -1.15 6.83 12.97
CA ILE A 63 -1.26 6.31 11.60
C ILE A 63 -2.14 5.04 11.62
N TYR A 64 -1.87 4.15 12.56
CA TYR A 64 -2.67 2.94 12.74
C TYR A 64 -4.13 3.23 13.06
N GLN A 65 -4.42 4.19 13.92
CA GLN A 65 -5.80 4.59 14.23
C GLN A 65 -6.53 5.13 13.00
N ARG A 66 -5.84 5.93 12.16
CA ARG A 66 -6.38 6.40 10.90
C ARG A 66 -6.67 5.25 9.95
N LEU A 67 -5.74 4.31 9.80
CA LEU A 67 -5.90 3.12 8.97
C LEU A 67 -7.01 2.20 9.48
N ASP A 68 -7.10 1.98 10.79
CA ASP A 68 -8.16 1.17 11.41
C ASP A 68 -9.55 1.71 11.05
N THR A 69 -9.72 3.05 11.07
CA THR A 69 -10.96 3.71 10.67
C THR A 69 -11.29 3.47 9.20
N LEU A 70 -10.32 3.64 8.30
CA LEU A 70 -10.49 3.41 6.86
C LEU A 70 -10.83 1.94 6.55
N PHE A 71 -10.13 1.01 7.19
CA PHE A 71 -10.39 -0.41 7.02
C PHE A 71 -11.76 -0.83 7.56
N ALA A 72 -12.20 -0.29 8.69
CA ALA A 72 -13.53 -0.56 9.22
C ALA A 72 -14.63 -0.09 8.26
N GLU A 73 -14.49 1.11 7.67
CA GLU A 73 -15.43 1.60 6.66
C GLU A 73 -15.42 0.73 5.39
N ALA A 74 -14.22 0.39 4.90
CA ALA A 74 -14.09 -0.47 3.72
C ALA A 74 -14.62 -1.88 3.97
N ALA A 75 -14.48 -2.44 5.17
CA ALA A 75 -14.97 -3.76 5.54
C ALA A 75 -16.49 -3.85 5.41
N VAL A 76 -17.22 -2.81 5.84
CA VAL A 76 -18.67 -2.72 5.64
C VAL A 76 -19.02 -2.75 4.15
N ARG A 77 -18.32 -1.95 3.32
CA ARG A 77 -18.53 -1.83 1.88
C ARG A 77 -18.18 -3.11 1.12
N PHE A 78 -17.17 -3.83 1.61
CA PHE A 78 -16.74 -5.12 1.07
C PHE A 78 -17.46 -6.32 1.69
N GLU A 79 -18.41 -6.12 2.61
CA GLU A 79 -19.14 -7.20 3.27
C GLU A 79 -18.16 -8.26 3.84
N THR A 80 -17.17 -7.81 4.62
CA THR A 80 -16.16 -8.67 5.24
C THR A 80 -15.89 -8.20 6.67
N GLU A 81 -15.35 -9.09 7.49
CA GLU A 81 -14.90 -8.76 8.84
C GLU A 81 -13.39 -8.56 8.84
N VAL A 82 -12.94 -7.59 9.63
CA VAL A 82 -11.52 -7.34 9.85
C VAL A 82 -11.26 -7.03 11.33
N ASP A 83 -10.08 -7.36 11.79
CA ASP A 83 -9.52 -6.87 13.06
C ASP A 83 -8.80 -5.54 12.81
N PRO A 84 -8.45 -4.76 13.86
CA PRO A 84 -7.50 -3.66 13.74
C PRO A 84 -6.20 -4.13 13.06
N VAL A 85 -5.50 -3.21 12.40
CA VAL A 85 -4.22 -3.51 11.73
C VAL A 85 -3.26 -4.19 12.70
N PHE A 86 -2.80 -5.38 12.35
CA PHE A 86 -1.95 -6.23 13.19
C PHE A 86 -0.58 -6.55 12.56
N GLU A 87 -0.38 -6.15 11.31
CA GLU A 87 0.92 -6.23 10.65
C GLU A 87 1.62 -4.86 10.74
N ASP A 88 2.95 -4.87 10.65
CA ASP A 88 3.72 -3.65 10.51
C ASP A 88 3.35 -2.94 9.20
N ILE A 89 3.09 -1.63 9.28
CA ILE A 89 2.79 -0.82 8.11
C ILE A 89 4.07 -0.59 7.31
N GLN A 90 3.94 -0.48 5.98
CA GLN A 90 5.08 -0.37 5.07
C GLN A 90 5.12 0.99 4.40
N PHE A 91 6.22 1.72 4.57
CA PHE A 91 6.56 2.85 3.71
C PHE A 91 7.35 2.35 2.50
N VAL A 92 7.00 2.83 1.31
CA VAL A 92 7.66 2.44 0.05
C VAL A 92 8.06 3.66 -0.74
N ARG A 93 9.30 3.65 -1.26
CA ARG A 93 9.86 4.63 -2.18
C ARG A 93 10.13 4.00 -3.54
N TYR A 94 9.57 4.61 -4.59
CA TYR A 94 9.79 4.25 -5.98
C TYR A 94 10.51 5.41 -6.67
N CYS A 95 11.81 5.29 -6.90
CA CYS A 95 12.59 6.21 -7.72
C CYS A 95 12.35 5.94 -9.21
N ALA A 96 12.84 6.81 -10.10
CA ALA A 96 12.77 6.57 -11.54
C ALA A 96 13.33 5.19 -11.91
N GLY A 97 12.57 4.43 -12.69
CA GLY A 97 12.85 3.02 -13.01
C GLY A 97 12.27 2.01 -12.03
N ALA A 98 11.87 2.43 -10.82
CA ALA A 98 11.32 1.52 -9.81
C ALA A 98 9.88 1.11 -10.15
N HIS A 99 9.51 -0.10 -9.71
CA HIS A 99 8.23 -0.72 -10.02
C HIS A 99 7.90 -1.89 -9.10
N PHE A 100 6.66 -2.36 -9.17
CA PHE A 100 6.23 -3.70 -8.77
C PHE A 100 5.36 -4.25 -9.90
N GLN A 101 6.00 -4.51 -11.06
CA GLN A 101 5.30 -4.73 -12.32
C GLN A 101 4.71 -6.12 -12.50
N THR A 102 5.15 -7.10 -11.70
CA THR A 102 4.55 -8.43 -11.73
C THR A 102 3.15 -8.39 -11.10
N TRP A 103 2.18 -8.90 -11.81
CA TRP A 103 0.83 -9.08 -11.29
C TRP A 103 0.83 -10.04 -10.11
N HIS A 104 0.35 -9.60 -8.97
CA HIS A 104 0.36 -10.36 -7.73
C HIS A 104 -0.88 -10.09 -6.87
N SER A 105 -1.09 -10.92 -5.87
CA SER A 105 -2.07 -10.77 -4.81
C SER A 105 -1.33 -10.54 -3.49
N ASP A 106 -1.88 -9.69 -2.61
CA ASP A 106 -1.34 -9.49 -1.26
C ASP A 106 -1.77 -10.59 -0.29
N ALA A 107 -2.90 -11.24 -0.56
CA ALA A 107 -3.33 -12.42 0.19
C ALA A 107 -2.79 -13.66 -0.52
N GLY A 108 -2.21 -14.55 0.25
CA GLY A 108 -1.65 -15.79 -0.27
C GLY A 108 -2.01 -16.98 0.60
N VAL A 109 -1.12 -17.93 0.63
CA VAL A 109 -1.07 -19.04 1.58
C VAL A 109 -0.15 -18.65 2.74
N ASP A 110 -0.17 -19.45 3.80
CA ASP A 110 0.67 -19.26 4.99
C ASP A 110 0.37 -17.94 5.71
N ARG A 111 1.41 -17.21 6.06
CA ARG A 111 1.33 -15.98 6.88
C ARG A 111 0.48 -14.85 6.29
N TYR A 112 0.15 -14.89 5.00
CA TYR A 112 -0.66 -13.88 4.32
C TYR A 112 -2.10 -14.32 4.07
N GLU A 113 -2.49 -15.49 4.55
CA GLU A 113 -3.84 -16.04 4.36
C GLU A 113 -4.91 -15.20 5.07
N GLU A 114 -4.56 -14.58 6.18
CA GLU A 114 -5.47 -13.78 7.01
C GLU A 114 -5.81 -12.42 6.38
N ARG A 115 -5.02 -11.92 5.42
CA ARG A 115 -5.26 -10.61 4.77
C ARG A 115 -6.57 -10.59 4.00
N ARG A 116 -7.40 -9.61 4.27
CA ARG A 116 -8.70 -9.39 3.61
C ARG A 116 -8.74 -8.11 2.79
N ILE A 117 -8.17 -7.02 3.32
CA ILE A 117 -8.16 -5.70 2.70
C ILE A 117 -6.74 -5.15 2.71
N SER A 118 -6.33 -4.62 1.56
CA SER A 118 -5.09 -3.87 1.36
C SER A 118 -5.40 -2.40 1.15
N VAL A 119 -4.50 -1.53 1.57
CA VAL A 119 -4.53 -0.10 1.26
C VAL A 119 -3.20 0.35 0.68
N SER A 120 -3.27 1.24 -0.31
CA SER A 120 -2.14 2.06 -0.76
C SER A 120 -2.53 3.53 -0.66
N VAL A 121 -1.78 4.30 0.11
CA VAL A 121 -1.96 5.74 0.29
C VAL A 121 -0.87 6.47 -0.49
N GLU A 122 -1.25 7.45 -1.30
CA GLU A 122 -0.31 8.32 -2.03
C GLU A 122 0.26 9.38 -1.09
N LEU A 123 1.58 9.44 -0.96
CA LEU A 123 2.27 10.41 -0.12
C LEU A 123 2.97 11.51 -0.94
N SER A 124 3.08 11.33 -2.27
CA SER A 124 3.64 12.29 -3.20
C SER A 124 2.54 13.04 -3.93
N ASP A 125 2.80 14.30 -4.29
CA ASP A 125 1.93 15.04 -5.19
C ASP A 125 1.99 14.47 -6.62
N ALA A 126 0.88 14.53 -7.35
CA ALA A 126 0.78 13.95 -8.68
C ALA A 126 1.76 14.59 -9.70
N ASP A 127 2.22 15.82 -9.44
CA ASP A 127 3.17 16.55 -10.29
C ASP A 127 4.63 16.18 -9.99
N ASP A 128 4.91 15.51 -8.87
CA ASP A 128 6.26 15.15 -8.44
C ASP A 128 6.82 13.93 -9.20
N TYR A 129 5.96 13.13 -9.83
CA TYR A 129 6.38 11.92 -10.53
C TYR A 129 5.49 11.59 -11.74
N GLU A 130 5.98 10.69 -12.60
CA GLU A 130 5.24 10.13 -13.73
C GLU A 130 5.35 8.60 -13.70
N GLY A 131 4.31 7.92 -14.19
CA GLY A 131 4.22 6.45 -14.05
C GLY A 131 3.81 6.03 -12.65
N GLY A 132 4.30 4.91 -12.17
CA GLY A 132 4.04 4.42 -10.81
C GLY A 132 2.55 4.17 -10.50
N VAL A 133 1.76 3.86 -11.51
CA VAL A 133 0.31 3.68 -11.35
C VAL A 133 0.02 2.34 -10.69
N LEU A 134 -0.80 2.36 -9.62
CA LEU A 134 -1.37 1.15 -9.04
C LEU A 134 -2.53 0.67 -9.91
N GLU A 135 -2.33 -0.39 -10.67
CA GLU A 135 -3.33 -1.05 -11.49
C GLU A 135 -3.94 -2.25 -10.77
N ILE A 136 -5.26 -2.39 -10.82
CA ILE A 136 -6.01 -3.49 -10.16
C ILE A 136 -6.86 -4.18 -11.22
N ALA A 137 -6.70 -5.49 -11.41
CA ALA A 137 -7.53 -6.26 -12.32
C ALA A 137 -8.90 -6.56 -11.67
N PRO A 138 -10.03 -6.51 -12.43
CA PRO A 138 -10.14 -6.27 -13.86
C PRO A 138 -10.29 -4.79 -14.27
N ALA A 139 -10.13 -3.84 -13.33
CA ALA A 139 -10.36 -2.40 -13.56
C ALA A 139 -9.19 -1.69 -14.30
N MET A 140 -8.36 -2.44 -15.01
CA MET A 140 -7.21 -1.91 -15.75
C MET A 140 -7.61 -0.77 -16.69
N GLY A 141 -6.83 0.32 -16.65
CA GLY A 141 -7.10 1.51 -17.47
C GLY A 141 -8.19 2.44 -16.94
N LEU A 142 -8.92 2.06 -15.90
CA LEU A 142 -9.91 2.91 -15.21
C LEU A 142 -9.36 3.51 -13.92
N VAL A 143 -8.18 3.07 -13.50
CA VAL A 143 -7.56 3.49 -12.24
C VAL A 143 -6.82 4.81 -12.47
N ARG A 144 -7.25 5.85 -11.75
CA ARG A 144 -6.57 7.16 -11.74
C ARG A 144 -5.63 7.23 -10.55
N THR A 145 -4.53 7.96 -10.69
CA THR A 145 -3.70 8.36 -9.55
C THR A 145 -4.55 9.21 -8.60
N LEU A 146 -4.50 8.89 -7.31
CA LEU A 146 -5.15 9.69 -6.29
C LEU A 146 -4.31 10.93 -5.97
N PRO A 147 -4.92 11.99 -5.43
CA PRO A 147 -4.18 13.11 -4.89
C PRO A 147 -3.33 12.65 -3.69
N ARG A 148 -2.35 13.48 -3.32
CA ARG A 148 -1.58 13.27 -2.08
C ARG A 148 -2.52 13.13 -0.88
N GLY A 149 -2.28 12.14 -0.05
CA GLY A 149 -3.15 11.76 1.07
C GLY A 149 -4.31 10.86 0.68
N GLY A 150 -4.53 10.62 -0.61
CA GLY A 150 -5.57 9.71 -1.08
C GLY A 150 -5.20 8.26 -0.86
N GLY A 151 -6.15 7.47 -0.32
CA GLY A 151 -6.02 6.05 -0.07
C GLY A 151 -6.93 5.22 -0.97
N ARG A 152 -6.39 4.19 -1.61
CA ARG A 152 -7.14 3.18 -2.35
C ARG A 152 -7.15 1.88 -1.59
N LEU A 153 -8.35 1.42 -1.22
CA LEU A 153 -8.58 0.17 -0.53
C LEU A 153 -9.17 -0.87 -1.50
N PHE A 154 -8.66 -2.09 -1.44
CA PHE A 154 -9.12 -3.19 -2.29
C PHE A 154 -8.98 -4.53 -1.55
N ARG A 155 -9.74 -5.54 -2.01
CA ARG A 155 -9.61 -6.88 -1.42
C ARG A 155 -8.21 -7.43 -1.67
N SER A 156 -7.53 -7.91 -0.64
CA SER A 156 -6.13 -8.37 -0.72
C SER A 156 -5.91 -9.51 -1.74
N ARG A 157 -6.97 -10.25 -2.09
CA ARG A 157 -6.93 -11.30 -3.13
C ARG A 157 -6.99 -10.75 -4.57
N MET A 158 -7.25 -9.46 -4.76
CA MET A 158 -7.27 -8.88 -6.09
C MET A 158 -5.87 -8.79 -6.67
N ILE A 159 -5.77 -9.18 -7.93
CA ILE A 159 -4.51 -9.11 -8.68
C ILE A 159 -4.22 -7.66 -9.03
N HIS A 160 -3.05 -7.19 -8.68
CA HIS A 160 -2.62 -5.81 -8.90
C HIS A 160 -1.12 -5.71 -9.17
N ARG A 161 -0.69 -4.54 -9.62
CA ARG A 161 0.72 -4.20 -9.84
C ARG A 161 0.95 -2.70 -9.74
N VAL A 162 2.21 -2.28 -9.63
CA VAL A 162 2.64 -0.89 -9.77
C VAL A 162 3.50 -0.77 -11.02
N THR A 163 3.08 0.06 -11.97
CA THR A 163 3.82 0.31 -13.21
C THR A 163 5.14 1.04 -12.92
N PRO A 164 6.14 1.01 -13.81
CA PRO A 164 7.39 1.74 -13.61
C PRO A 164 7.15 3.24 -13.42
N VAL A 165 7.85 3.83 -12.45
CA VAL A 165 8.01 5.29 -12.35
C VAL A 165 8.95 5.72 -13.45
N THR A 166 8.52 6.63 -14.32
CA THR A 166 9.33 7.09 -15.46
C THR A 166 10.08 8.37 -15.15
N ARG A 167 9.61 9.18 -14.20
CA ARG A 167 10.24 10.41 -13.72
C ARG A 167 9.90 10.65 -12.26
N GLY A 168 10.80 11.29 -11.52
CA GLY A 168 10.59 11.71 -10.15
C GLY A 168 10.62 10.57 -9.14
N ILE A 169 9.98 10.77 -7.99
CA ILE A 169 9.93 9.82 -6.89
C ILE A 169 8.49 9.71 -6.38
N ARG A 170 7.97 8.50 -6.34
CA ARG A 170 6.67 8.18 -5.74
C ARG A 170 6.88 7.59 -4.36
N HIS A 171 6.21 8.14 -3.35
CA HIS A 171 6.13 7.60 -2.01
C HIS A 171 4.72 7.07 -1.74
N ALA A 172 4.64 5.91 -1.11
CA ALA A 172 3.37 5.31 -0.72
C ALA A 172 3.45 4.72 0.68
N LEU A 173 2.32 4.76 1.40
CA LEU A 173 2.12 3.99 2.61
C LEU A 173 1.22 2.81 2.26
N VAL A 174 1.66 1.61 2.63
CA VAL A 174 0.92 0.37 2.37
C VAL A 174 0.65 -0.33 3.69
N ALA A 175 -0.57 -0.82 3.84
CA ALA A 175 -0.97 -1.60 5.00
C ALA A 175 -1.99 -2.67 4.61
N TRP A 176 -2.15 -3.63 5.49
CA TRP A 176 -3.06 -4.75 5.32
C TRP A 176 -3.81 -5.00 6.61
N THR A 177 -5.03 -5.47 6.47
CA THR A 177 -5.76 -6.04 7.59
C THR A 177 -6.59 -7.23 7.15
N GLY A 178 -7.07 -7.98 8.10
CA GLY A 178 -7.89 -9.15 7.88
C GLY A 178 -8.48 -9.66 9.19
N LYS A 179 -8.79 -10.95 9.23
CA LYS A 179 -9.35 -11.61 10.40
C LYS A 179 -8.36 -12.67 10.87
N ARG A 180 -7.87 -12.50 12.09
CA ARG A 180 -7.05 -13.52 12.75
C ARG A 180 -7.94 -14.67 13.20
N GLY A 181 -7.50 -15.88 12.94
CA GLY A 181 -8.15 -17.12 13.35
C GLY A 181 -8.11 -17.39 14.84
#